data_3797cedc2acfd3f12249ecb79536deb3
#
_entry.id   3797cedc2acfd3f12249ecb79536deb3
#
_cell.length_a   1.000
_cell.length_b   1.000
_cell.length_c   1.000
_cell.angle_alpha   90.00
_cell.angle_beta   90.00
_cell.angle_gamma   90.00
#
_symmetry.space_group_name_H-M   'P 1'
#
loop_
_entity.id
_entity.type
_entity.pdbx_description
1 polymer ?
#
loop_
_entity_poly.entity_id
_entity_poly.type
_entity_poly.pdbx_seq_one_letter_code
_entity_poly.pdbx_strand_id
1 'polypeptide(L)'
;AYASGDPYLEFAKLAGAVPPDATKKSHPKERALYKETVLAVNYGMGAESLADRIQQPVIVAKDLLRKHRQAFRTFWNWSDGNVDYALLHKKLWTVFGWQIQVAGTINARSLANFLMQANGAEMMRIACILMTEAGIRVCAPVHDAVLIEAPLDELDERIGQAQELMRAASRQVLGDFELTTDADTYRYPERYRDEERGGAFWDKVMSLLPDPDVA
;
A
#
# COMPACT_ATOMS: atom_id res chain seq x y z
N ALA A 1 12.64 7.69 -5.74
CA ALA A 1 12.66 6.53 -4.83
C ALA A 1 11.83 5.36 -5.38
N TYR A 2 10.55 5.52 -5.73
CA TYR A 2 9.74 4.41 -6.22
C TYR A 2 10.31 3.78 -7.51
N ALA A 3 10.73 4.59 -8.47
CA ALA A 3 11.32 4.14 -9.74
C ALA A 3 12.65 3.36 -9.59
N SER A 4 13.30 3.40 -8.41
CA SER A 4 14.48 2.57 -8.12
C SER A 4 14.15 1.09 -7.87
N GLY A 5 12.86 0.74 -7.75
CA GLY A 5 12.38 -0.61 -7.43
C GLY A 5 12.40 -0.97 -5.95
N ASP A 6 13.08 -0.19 -5.10
CA ASP A 6 13.07 -0.37 -3.63
C ASP A 6 13.11 1.01 -2.92
N PRO A 7 11.96 1.66 -2.73
CA PRO A 7 11.88 3.00 -2.15
C PRO A 7 12.42 3.08 -0.73
N TYR A 8 12.41 1.98 0.00
CA TYR A 8 12.91 1.93 1.38
C TYR A 8 14.43 1.94 1.43
N LEU A 9 15.05 1.14 0.57
CA LEU A 9 16.50 1.12 0.43
C LEU A 9 17.00 2.44 -0.17
N GLU A 10 16.26 3.01 -1.11
CA GLU A 10 16.59 4.33 -1.67
C GLU A 10 16.57 5.42 -0.59
N PHE A 11 15.59 5.40 0.31
CA PHE A 11 15.60 6.31 1.45
C PHE A 11 16.83 6.10 2.34
N ALA A 12 17.24 4.85 2.61
CA ALA A 12 18.43 4.56 3.39
C ALA A 12 19.71 5.14 2.73
N LYS A 13 19.81 5.07 1.39
CA LYS A 13 20.89 5.69 0.60
C LYS A 13 20.87 7.21 0.71
N LEU A 14 19.72 7.84 0.47
CA LEU A 14 19.54 9.30 0.58
C LEU A 14 19.83 9.82 1.98
N ALA A 15 19.56 9.03 3.01
CA ALA A 15 19.86 9.34 4.40
C ALA A 15 21.33 9.10 4.79
N GLY A 16 22.15 8.57 3.87
CA GLY A 16 23.56 8.23 4.12
C GLY A 16 23.78 7.06 5.08
N ALA A 17 22.78 6.20 5.26
CA ALA A 17 22.86 5.06 6.17
C ALA A 17 23.49 3.82 5.54
N VAL A 18 23.46 3.74 4.20
CA VAL A 18 24.04 2.66 3.40
C VAL A 18 24.72 3.23 2.17
N PRO A 19 25.71 2.55 1.57
CA PRO A 19 26.38 3.01 0.36
C PRO A 19 25.45 2.97 -0.85
N PRO A 20 25.76 3.72 -1.95
CA PRO A 20 24.90 3.80 -3.14
C PRO A 20 24.64 2.47 -3.84
N ASP A 21 25.56 1.52 -3.76
CA ASP A 21 25.48 0.17 -4.33
C ASP A 21 24.79 -0.86 -3.41
N ALA A 22 24.32 -0.44 -2.24
CA ALA A 22 23.58 -1.30 -1.32
C ALA A 22 22.37 -1.96 -1.99
N THR A 23 22.12 -3.22 -1.65
CA THR A 23 20.99 -4.02 -2.10
C THR A 23 20.23 -4.57 -0.89
N LYS A 24 18.99 -5.02 -1.12
CA LYS A 24 18.19 -5.68 -0.06
C LYS A 24 18.86 -6.95 0.49
N LYS A 25 19.77 -7.58 -0.28
CA LYS A 25 20.52 -8.76 0.16
C LYS A 25 21.73 -8.38 1.01
N SER A 26 22.43 -7.31 0.66
CA SER A 26 23.62 -6.88 1.39
C SER A 26 23.30 -6.09 2.69
N HIS A 27 22.18 -5.33 2.71
CA HIS A 27 21.77 -4.48 3.83
C HIS A 27 20.30 -4.72 4.25
N PRO A 28 19.93 -5.96 4.64
CA PRO A 28 18.54 -6.29 4.95
C PRO A 28 18.03 -5.62 6.23
N LYS A 29 18.89 -5.41 7.23
CA LYS A 29 18.53 -4.78 8.52
C LYS A 29 18.24 -3.29 8.36
N GLU A 30 19.10 -2.58 7.66
CA GLU A 30 18.94 -1.16 7.36
C GLU A 30 17.68 -0.96 6.51
N ARG A 31 17.50 -1.76 5.47
CA ARG A 31 16.29 -1.73 4.66
C ARG A 31 15.02 -1.95 5.49
N ALA A 32 15.02 -2.90 6.42
CA ALA A 32 13.89 -3.16 7.30
C ALA A 32 13.58 -1.95 8.20
N LEU A 33 14.61 -1.37 8.82
CA LEU A 33 14.47 -0.16 9.65
C LEU A 33 13.87 1.00 8.86
N TYR A 34 14.39 1.24 7.65
CA TYR A 34 13.91 2.33 6.80
C TYR A 34 12.51 2.07 6.24
N LYS A 35 12.13 0.80 5.97
CA LYS A 35 10.76 0.40 5.64
C LYS A 35 9.80 0.74 6.78
N GLU A 36 10.12 0.32 8.01
CA GLU A 36 9.30 0.64 9.18
C GLU A 36 9.15 2.14 9.38
N THR A 37 10.24 2.90 9.15
CA THR A 37 10.22 4.36 9.26
C THR A 37 9.29 4.99 8.23
N VAL A 38 9.39 4.62 6.94
CA VAL A 38 8.54 5.16 5.87
C VAL A 38 7.06 4.84 6.14
N LEU A 39 6.75 3.60 6.51
CA LEU A 39 5.38 3.21 6.82
C LEU A 39 4.84 3.98 8.03
N ALA A 40 5.61 4.10 9.10
CA ALA A 40 5.23 4.86 10.29
C ALA A 40 4.97 6.34 9.97
N VAL A 41 5.84 6.96 9.15
CA VAL A 41 5.71 8.36 8.72
C VAL A 41 4.46 8.57 7.88
N ASN A 42 4.20 7.67 6.92
CA ASN A 42 3.00 7.75 6.06
C ASN A 42 1.70 7.72 6.87
N TYR A 43 1.70 7.01 8.01
CA TYR A 43 0.57 7.00 8.94
C TYR A 43 0.66 8.09 10.03
N GLY A 44 1.57 9.04 9.90
CA GLY A 44 1.71 10.19 10.80
C GLY A 44 2.16 9.82 12.21
N MET A 45 2.99 8.78 12.37
CA MET A 45 3.52 8.36 13.66
C MET A 45 4.53 9.38 14.20
N GLY A 46 4.42 9.75 15.48
CA GLY A 46 5.38 10.63 16.16
C GLY A 46 6.65 9.88 16.57
N ALA A 47 7.66 10.65 17.04
CA ALA A 47 8.98 10.10 17.34
C ALA A 47 8.98 9.05 18.47
N GLU A 48 8.15 9.22 19.49
CA GLU A 48 8.06 8.27 20.61
C GLU A 48 7.50 6.93 20.15
N SER A 49 6.34 6.95 19.46
CA SER A 49 5.74 5.73 18.90
C SER A 49 6.61 5.07 17.83
N LEU A 50 7.35 5.86 17.03
CA LEU A 50 8.31 5.30 16.09
C LEU A 50 9.48 4.62 16.81
N ALA A 51 10.02 5.25 17.87
CA ALA A 51 11.10 4.70 18.69
C ALA A 51 10.73 3.33 19.28
N ASP A 52 9.52 3.23 19.84
CA ASP A 52 8.98 1.97 20.37
C ASP A 52 8.83 0.91 19.27
N ARG A 53 8.33 1.30 18.12
CA ARG A 53 8.11 0.38 16.98
C ARG A 53 9.41 -0.18 16.42
N ILE A 54 10.44 0.67 16.26
CA ILE A 54 11.75 0.26 15.72
C ILE A 54 12.72 -0.24 16.81
N GLN A 55 12.30 -0.26 18.08
CA GLN A 55 13.11 -0.64 19.23
C GLN A 55 14.44 0.13 19.31
N GLN A 56 14.36 1.44 19.12
CA GLN A 56 15.50 2.36 19.15
C GLN A 56 15.23 3.55 20.08
N PRO A 57 16.27 4.23 20.58
CA PRO A 57 16.09 5.45 21.36
C PRO A 57 15.31 6.54 20.59
N VAL A 58 14.55 7.35 21.31
CA VAL A 58 13.73 8.44 20.72
C VAL A 58 14.57 9.41 19.88
N ILE A 59 15.84 9.63 20.25
CA ILE A 59 16.75 10.50 19.48
C ILE A 59 16.99 9.95 18.05
N VAL A 60 17.09 8.62 17.91
CA VAL A 60 17.24 7.96 16.60
C VAL A 60 15.98 8.13 15.79
N ALA A 61 14.80 7.92 16.39
CA ALA A 61 13.52 8.14 15.71
C ALA A 61 13.34 9.60 15.25
N LYS A 62 13.72 10.58 16.08
CA LYS A 62 13.72 12.00 15.71
C LYS A 62 14.66 12.29 14.52
N ASP A 63 15.84 11.70 14.50
CA ASP A 63 16.78 11.85 13.38
C ASP A 63 16.24 11.23 12.09
N LEU A 64 15.62 10.04 12.16
CA LEU A 64 14.98 9.38 11.02
C LEU A 64 13.83 10.22 10.45
N LEU A 65 12.96 10.76 11.29
CA LEU A 65 11.88 11.66 10.87
C LEU A 65 12.42 12.93 10.19
N ARG A 66 13.48 13.53 10.77
CA ARG A 66 14.15 14.69 10.18
C ARG A 66 14.74 14.36 8.80
N LYS A 67 15.46 13.24 8.69
CA LYS A 67 16.03 12.77 7.41
C LYS A 67 14.96 12.49 6.36
N HIS A 68 13.85 11.87 6.77
CA HIS A 68 12.72 11.64 5.87
C HIS A 68 12.14 12.96 5.34
N ARG A 69 11.94 13.94 6.23
CA ARG A 69 11.45 15.27 5.83
C ARG A 69 12.41 15.98 4.88
N GLN A 70 13.72 15.82 5.08
CA GLN A 70 14.75 16.39 4.21
C GLN A 70 14.85 15.69 2.84
N ALA A 71 14.77 14.35 2.82
CA ALA A 71 14.85 13.56 1.59
C ALA A 71 13.59 13.74 0.70
N PHE A 72 12.41 13.88 1.31
CA PHE A 72 11.12 13.92 0.62
C PHE A 72 10.39 15.26 0.78
N ARG A 73 11.08 16.38 0.57
CA ARG A 73 10.54 17.75 0.75
C ARG A 73 9.26 17.98 -0.05
N THR A 74 9.21 17.54 -1.30
CA THR A 74 8.03 17.71 -2.17
C THR A 74 6.80 17.01 -1.57
N PHE A 75 6.96 15.80 -1.07
CA PHE A 75 5.89 15.07 -0.39
C PHE A 75 5.40 15.85 0.85
N TRP A 76 6.31 16.33 1.69
CA TRP A 76 5.94 17.03 2.91
C TRP A 76 5.26 18.37 2.62
N ASN A 77 5.78 19.15 1.67
CA ASN A 77 5.15 20.42 1.26
C ASN A 77 3.73 20.19 0.72
N TRP A 78 3.55 19.13 -0.07
CA TRP A 78 2.24 18.73 -0.56
C TRP A 78 1.31 18.30 0.57
N SER A 79 1.77 17.47 1.50
CA SER A 79 0.99 16.97 2.62
C SER A 79 0.58 18.09 3.58
N ASP A 80 1.55 18.92 4.00
CA ASP A 80 1.30 20.07 4.89
C ASP A 80 0.34 21.06 4.23
N GLY A 81 0.54 21.39 2.94
CA GLY A 81 -0.34 22.29 2.19
C GLY A 81 -1.78 21.78 2.06
N ASN A 82 -1.98 20.46 1.91
CA ASN A 82 -3.32 19.89 1.89
C ASN A 82 -4.01 19.92 3.26
N VAL A 83 -3.25 19.73 4.34
CA VAL A 83 -3.79 19.87 5.70
C VAL A 83 -4.22 21.32 5.95
N ASP A 84 -3.38 22.29 5.61
CA ASP A 84 -3.69 23.72 5.74
C ASP A 84 -4.90 24.10 4.92
N TYR A 85 -4.97 23.64 3.67
CA TYR A 85 -6.13 23.82 2.80
C TYR A 85 -7.41 23.26 3.41
N ALA A 86 -7.35 22.03 3.93
CA ALA A 86 -8.50 21.39 4.56
C ALA A 86 -9.00 22.12 5.80
N LEU A 87 -8.08 22.61 6.63
CA LEU A 87 -8.41 23.38 7.83
C LEU A 87 -9.03 24.74 7.49
N LEU A 88 -8.56 25.38 6.41
CA LEU A 88 -9.08 26.67 5.95
C LEU A 88 -10.45 26.52 5.26
N HIS A 89 -10.55 25.61 4.29
CA HIS A 89 -11.73 25.47 3.42
C HIS A 89 -12.76 24.45 3.92
N LYS A 90 -12.45 23.75 5.02
CA LYS A 90 -13.31 22.72 5.64
C LYS A 90 -13.68 21.55 4.73
N LYS A 91 -12.86 21.26 3.72
CA LYS A 91 -13.07 20.16 2.75
C LYS A 91 -11.80 19.80 2.03
N LEU A 92 -11.72 18.53 1.59
CA LEU A 92 -10.72 18.00 0.66
C LEU A 92 -11.41 17.13 -0.39
N TRP A 93 -10.79 16.99 -1.56
CA TRP A 93 -11.26 16.14 -2.66
C TRP A 93 -10.18 15.21 -3.17
N THR A 94 -10.60 14.06 -3.66
CA THR A 94 -9.78 13.23 -4.54
C THR A 94 -9.69 13.85 -5.93
N VAL A 95 -8.85 13.27 -6.80
CA VAL A 95 -8.71 13.71 -8.20
C VAL A 95 -10.02 13.63 -9.00
N PHE A 96 -10.95 12.76 -8.61
CA PHE A 96 -12.26 12.63 -9.25
C PHE A 96 -13.41 13.28 -8.47
N GLY A 97 -13.08 14.12 -7.49
CA GLY A 97 -14.09 14.93 -6.79
C GLY A 97 -14.79 14.26 -5.62
N TRP A 98 -14.33 13.08 -5.18
CA TRP A 98 -14.81 12.53 -3.91
C TRP A 98 -14.40 13.42 -2.76
N GLN A 99 -15.36 13.86 -1.95
CA GLN A 99 -15.16 14.92 -0.96
C GLN A 99 -15.26 14.41 0.48
N ILE A 100 -14.34 14.87 1.34
CA ILE A 100 -14.50 14.81 2.79
C ILE A 100 -14.84 16.20 3.32
N GLN A 101 -15.80 16.27 4.27
CA GLN A 101 -16.12 17.47 5.04
C GLN A 101 -15.29 17.49 6.33
N VAL A 102 -14.67 18.63 6.61
CA VAL A 102 -13.87 18.85 7.81
C VAL A 102 -14.75 19.55 8.85
N ALA A 103 -15.45 18.78 9.68
CA ALA A 103 -16.32 19.28 10.75
C ALA A 103 -15.77 18.96 12.14
N GLY A 104 -15.94 19.85 13.09
CA GLY A 104 -15.50 19.66 14.48
C GLY A 104 -13.99 19.61 14.65
N THR A 105 -13.52 18.87 15.68
CA THR A 105 -12.09 18.67 15.97
C THR A 105 -11.56 17.53 15.14
N ILE A 106 -11.04 17.81 13.96
CA ILE A 106 -10.44 16.77 13.11
C ILE A 106 -8.93 16.71 13.35
N ASN A 107 -8.43 15.48 13.48
CA ASN A 107 -7.01 15.20 13.61
C ASN A 107 -6.29 15.49 12.28
N ALA A 108 -5.28 16.37 12.29
CA ALA A 108 -4.45 16.71 11.12
C ALA A 108 -3.84 15.46 10.45
N ARG A 109 -3.54 14.41 11.22
CA ARG A 109 -3.07 13.12 10.71
C ARG A 109 -4.09 12.46 9.78
N SER A 110 -5.37 12.50 10.14
CA SER A 110 -6.44 11.96 9.30
C SER A 110 -6.57 12.72 7.99
N LEU A 111 -6.38 14.05 8.02
CA LEU A 111 -6.39 14.88 6.81
C LEU A 111 -5.19 14.59 5.92
N ALA A 112 -4.00 14.46 6.48
CA ALA A 112 -2.78 14.12 5.74
C ALA A 112 -2.91 12.75 5.03
N ASN A 113 -3.53 11.78 5.68
CA ASN A 113 -3.73 10.43 5.14
C ASN A 113 -4.89 10.34 4.15
N PHE A 114 -5.88 11.21 4.24
CA PHE A 114 -7.09 11.11 3.42
C PHE A 114 -6.78 11.04 1.93
N LEU A 115 -5.98 11.96 1.41
CA LEU A 115 -5.72 12.00 -0.04
C LEU A 115 -4.99 10.77 -0.54
N MET A 116 -4.04 10.22 0.23
CA MET A 116 -3.35 8.99 -0.16
C MET A 116 -4.30 7.81 -0.18
N GLN A 117 -5.06 7.60 0.89
CA GLN A 117 -6.00 6.49 1.02
C GLN A 117 -7.17 6.59 0.03
N ALA A 118 -7.74 7.79 -0.11
CA ALA A 118 -8.88 8.00 -0.98
C ALA A 118 -8.52 7.92 -2.46
N ASN A 119 -7.38 8.46 -2.89
CA ASN A 119 -6.91 8.30 -4.27
C ASN A 119 -6.47 6.84 -4.56
N GLY A 120 -5.94 6.12 -3.58
CA GLY A 120 -5.74 4.67 -3.68
C GLY A 120 -7.04 3.91 -3.91
N ALA A 121 -8.11 4.26 -3.19
CA ALA A 121 -9.44 3.70 -3.40
C ALA A 121 -10.03 4.06 -4.78
N GLU A 122 -9.74 5.26 -5.32
CA GLU A 122 -10.10 5.62 -6.69
C GLU A 122 -9.40 4.72 -7.72
N MET A 123 -8.09 4.47 -7.56
CA MET A 123 -7.35 3.55 -8.43
C MET A 123 -7.95 2.14 -8.40
N MET A 124 -8.22 1.60 -7.21
CA MET A 124 -8.82 0.27 -7.07
C MET A 124 -10.20 0.18 -7.71
N ARG A 125 -11.03 1.22 -7.58
CA ARG A 125 -12.35 1.28 -8.21
C ARG A 125 -12.24 1.26 -9.73
N ILE A 126 -11.36 2.09 -10.30
CA ILE A 126 -11.12 2.14 -11.75
C ILE A 126 -10.56 0.81 -12.24
N ALA A 127 -9.59 0.21 -11.52
CA ALA A 127 -9.04 -1.09 -11.87
C ALA A 127 -10.13 -2.18 -11.93
N CYS A 128 -11.00 -2.25 -10.92
CA CYS A 128 -12.12 -3.19 -10.91
C CYS A 128 -13.11 -2.95 -12.08
N ILE A 129 -13.41 -1.70 -12.41
CA ILE A 129 -14.26 -1.34 -13.55
C ILE A 129 -13.63 -1.83 -14.85
N LEU A 130 -12.36 -1.43 -15.10
CA LEU A 130 -11.65 -1.80 -16.33
C LEU A 130 -11.50 -3.32 -16.49
N MET A 131 -11.20 -4.04 -15.41
CA MET A 131 -11.12 -5.51 -15.43
C MET A 131 -12.49 -6.14 -15.75
N THR A 132 -13.55 -5.65 -15.13
CA THR A 132 -14.90 -6.16 -15.37
C THR A 132 -15.35 -5.90 -16.82
N GLU A 133 -15.09 -4.72 -17.35
CA GLU A 133 -15.39 -4.36 -18.75
C GLU A 133 -14.56 -5.18 -19.75
N ALA A 134 -13.33 -5.57 -19.38
CA ALA A 134 -12.48 -6.47 -20.17
C ALA A 134 -12.88 -7.96 -20.04
N GLY A 135 -13.94 -8.29 -19.30
CA GLY A 135 -14.40 -9.66 -19.11
C GLY A 135 -13.58 -10.48 -18.13
N ILE A 136 -12.74 -9.85 -17.30
CA ILE A 136 -12.03 -10.51 -16.21
C ILE A 136 -12.99 -10.69 -15.04
N ARG A 137 -13.04 -11.90 -14.49
CA ARG A 137 -13.87 -12.21 -13.32
C ARG A 137 -13.22 -11.67 -12.05
N VAL A 138 -13.64 -10.50 -11.63
CA VAL A 138 -13.26 -9.88 -10.36
C VAL A 138 -14.09 -10.49 -9.24
N CYS A 139 -13.45 -11.26 -8.35
CA CYS A 139 -14.12 -11.93 -7.24
C CYS A 139 -14.23 -11.01 -6.03
N ALA A 140 -13.13 -10.31 -5.68
CA ALA A 140 -13.13 -9.37 -4.56
C ALA A 140 -11.96 -8.37 -4.66
N PRO A 141 -12.18 -7.09 -4.33
CA PRO A 141 -11.10 -6.20 -3.92
C PRO A 141 -10.69 -6.52 -2.47
N VAL A 142 -9.40 -6.60 -2.20
CA VAL A 142 -8.84 -6.91 -0.87
C VAL A 142 -7.72 -5.92 -0.56
N HIS A 143 -8.03 -4.86 0.18
CA HIS A 143 -7.11 -3.75 0.47
C HIS A 143 -6.57 -3.08 -0.82
N ASP A 144 -5.31 -3.33 -1.17
CA ASP A 144 -4.59 -2.84 -2.34
C ASP A 144 -4.41 -3.92 -3.44
N ALA A 145 -5.10 -5.04 -3.30
CA ALA A 145 -5.08 -6.16 -4.22
C ALA A 145 -6.49 -6.48 -4.79
N VAL A 146 -6.52 -7.23 -5.87
CA VAL A 146 -7.77 -7.75 -6.47
C VAL A 146 -7.64 -9.25 -6.64
N LEU A 147 -8.63 -9.99 -6.12
CA LEU A 147 -8.78 -11.41 -6.39
C LEU A 147 -9.54 -11.58 -7.70
N ILE A 148 -8.94 -12.28 -8.64
CA ILE A 148 -9.55 -12.67 -9.92
C ILE A 148 -9.57 -14.20 -10.06
N GLU A 149 -10.45 -14.72 -10.88
CA GLU A 149 -10.44 -16.11 -11.32
C GLU A 149 -10.49 -16.23 -12.82
N ALA A 150 -9.86 -17.28 -13.35
CA ALA A 150 -9.90 -17.62 -14.76
C ALA A 150 -9.78 -19.13 -14.98
N PRO A 151 -10.18 -19.66 -16.15
CA PRO A 151 -9.83 -21.01 -16.58
C PRO A 151 -8.31 -21.21 -16.53
N LEU A 152 -7.87 -22.47 -16.24
CA LEU A 152 -6.44 -22.77 -16.07
C LEU A 152 -5.60 -22.46 -17.32
N ASP A 153 -6.16 -22.65 -18.50
CA ASP A 153 -5.55 -22.41 -19.80
C ASP A 153 -5.46 -20.92 -20.16
N GLU A 154 -6.31 -20.05 -19.58
CA GLU A 154 -6.30 -18.61 -19.75
C GLU A 154 -5.62 -17.85 -18.60
N LEU A 155 -5.29 -18.50 -17.51
CA LEU A 155 -4.94 -17.85 -16.24
C LEU A 155 -3.78 -16.87 -16.38
N ASP A 156 -2.68 -17.25 -17.02
CA ASP A 156 -1.50 -16.40 -17.16
C ASP A 156 -1.77 -15.17 -18.05
N GLU A 157 -2.57 -15.34 -19.09
CA GLU A 157 -3.00 -14.23 -19.96
C GLU A 157 -3.87 -13.23 -19.18
N ARG A 158 -4.86 -13.75 -18.42
CA ARG A 158 -5.76 -12.92 -17.61
C ARG A 158 -5.03 -12.17 -16.49
N ILE A 159 -4.01 -12.79 -15.86
CA ILE A 159 -3.14 -12.11 -14.90
C ILE A 159 -2.41 -10.94 -15.58
N GLY A 160 -1.78 -11.18 -16.72
CA GLY A 160 -1.07 -10.12 -17.45
C GLY A 160 -1.99 -8.97 -17.87
N GLN A 161 -3.19 -9.29 -18.33
CA GLN A 161 -4.22 -8.29 -18.67
C GLN A 161 -4.68 -7.51 -17.44
N ALA A 162 -4.93 -8.17 -16.31
CA ALA A 162 -5.31 -7.51 -15.05
C ALA A 162 -4.24 -6.55 -14.56
N GLN A 163 -2.96 -6.97 -14.59
CA GLN A 163 -1.84 -6.10 -14.21
C GLN A 163 -1.73 -4.86 -15.12
N GLU A 164 -1.96 -5.00 -16.42
CA GLU A 164 -1.97 -3.83 -17.34
C GLU A 164 -3.13 -2.88 -17.02
N LEU A 165 -4.31 -3.40 -16.73
CA LEU A 165 -5.47 -2.58 -16.36
C LEU A 165 -5.28 -1.88 -15.00
N MET A 166 -4.59 -2.51 -14.05
CA MET A 166 -4.19 -1.85 -12.80
C MET A 166 -3.17 -0.72 -13.05
N ARG A 167 -2.20 -0.91 -13.96
CA ARG A 167 -1.30 0.17 -14.40
C ARG A 167 -2.05 1.31 -15.06
N ALA A 168 -3.01 0.99 -15.95
CA ALA A 168 -3.86 1.98 -16.60
C ALA A 168 -4.68 2.79 -15.59
N ALA A 169 -5.22 2.14 -14.55
CA ALA A 169 -5.91 2.81 -13.46
C ALA A 169 -5.00 3.76 -12.68
N SER A 170 -3.75 3.35 -12.41
CA SER A 170 -2.79 4.21 -11.72
C SER A 170 -2.43 5.46 -12.54
N ARG A 171 -2.26 5.34 -13.86
CA ARG A 171 -2.02 6.50 -14.76
C ARG A 171 -3.14 7.53 -14.68
N GLN A 172 -4.40 7.09 -14.62
CA GLN A 172 -5.55 8.01 -14.54
C GLN A 172 -5.58 8.83 -13.26
N VAL A 173 -5.11 8.25 -12.15
CA VAL A 173 -5.11 8.93 -10.84
C VAL A 173 -3.84 9.73 -10.59
N LEU A 174 -2.69 9.25 -11.08
CA LEU A 174 -1.36 9.79 -10.76
C LEU A 174 -0.74 10.63 -11.89
N GLY A 175 -1.52 11.02 -12.91
CA GLY A 175 -1.03 11.85 -14.01
C GLY A 175 0.11 11.18 -14.77
N ASP A 176 -0.19 10.03 -15.39
CA ASP A 176 0.73 9.21 -16.18
C ASP A 176 1.82 8.44 -15.41
N PHE A 177 1.85 8.55 -14.07
CA PHE A 177 2.75 7.71 -13.28
C PHE A 177 2.17 6.31 -13.10
N GLU A 178 2.98 5.29 -13.39
CA GLU A 178 2.57 3.88 -13.29
C GLU A 178 3.02 3.22 -12.00
N LEU A 179 2.09 2.51 -11.36
CA LEU A 179 2.40 1.59 -10.28
C LEU A 179 2.53 0.17 -10.83
N THR A 180 3.56 -0.52 -10.38
CA THR A 180 3.74 -1.95 -10.67
C THR A 180 2.95 -2.81 -9.69
N THR A 181 2.55 -3.99 -10.14
CA THR A 181 1.83 -4.97 -9.34
C THR A 181 2.51 -6.33 -9.43
N ASP A 182 2.50 -7.05 -8.31
CA ASP A 182 2.89 -8.47 -8.27
C ASP A 182 1.63 -9.34 -8.33
N ALA A 183 1.77 -10.63 -8.67
CA ALA A 183 0.69 -11.58 -8.72
C ALA A 183 1.07 -12.86 -7.97
N ASP A 184 0.22 -13.25 -7.03
CA ASP A 184 0.26 -14.55 -6.40
C ASP A 184 -0.74 -15.47 -7.11
N THR A 185 -0.28 -16.63 -7.57
CA THR A 185 -1.08 -17.52 -8.41
C THR A 185 -1.31 -18.85 -7.70
N TYR A 186 -2.57 -19.24 -7.62
CA TYR A 186 -3.01 -20.52 -7.05
C TYR A 186 -3.75 -21.31 -8.13
N ARG A 187 -3.23 -22.48 -8.51
CA ARG A 187 -3.78 -23.31 -9.59
C ARG A 187 -4.52 -24.51 -8.99
N TYR A 188 -5.75 -24.74 -9.43
CA TYR A 188 -6.50 -25.92 -9.01
C TYR A 188 -5.67 -27.21 -9.22
N PRO A 189 -5.60 -28.12 -8.23
CA PRO A 189 -6.42 -28.17 -6.99
C PRO A 189 -5.85 -27.38 -5.79
N GLU A 190 -4.75 -26.65 -5.96
CA GLU A 190 -4.22 -25.81 -4.90
C GLU A 190 -5.18 -24.69 -4.55
N ARG A 191 -5.22 -24.32 -3.26
CA ARG A 191 -6.03 -23.22 -2.74
C ARG A 191 -5.16 -22.25 -1.96
N TYR A 192 -5.52 -20.98 -2.02
CA TYR A 192 -4.93 -19.99 -1.12
C TYR A 192 -5.12 -20.40 0.33
N ARG A 193 -4.04 -20.38 1.11
CA ARG A 193 -4.05 -20.61 2.54
C ARG A 193 -3.00 -19.74 3.22
N ASP A 194 -3.40 -18.93 4.19
CA ASP A 194 -2.47 -18.21 5.06
C ASP A 194 -2.05 -19.14 6.21
N GLU A 195 -0.98 -19.89 6.00
CA GLU A 195 -0.49 -20.89 6.97
C GLU A 195 -0.04 -20.26 8.29
N GLU A 196 0.54 -19.05 8.23
CA GLU A 196 1.09 -18.40 9.42
C GLU A 196 0.01 -17.86 10.35
N ARG A 197 -1.05 -17.24 9.80
CA ARG A 197 -2.05 -16.53 10.58
C ARG A 197 -3.42 -17.20 10.61
N GLY A 198 -3.76 -17.93 9.55
CA GLY A 198 -5.08 -18.50 9.34
C GLY A 198 -5.15 -20.02 9.43
N GLY A 199 -4.02 -20.74 9.34
CA GLY A 199 -3.99 -22.20 9.22
C GLY A 199 -4.76 -22.91 10.32
N ALA A 200 -4.44 -22.63 11.57
CA ALA A 200 -5.11 -23.29 12.72
C ALA A 200 -6.62 -22.97 12.80
N PHE A 201 -7.02 -21.76 12.44
CA PHE A 201 -8.43 -21.39 12.40
C PHE A 201 -9.16 -22.07 11.24
N TRP A 202 -8.52 -22.16 10.08
CA TRP A 202 -9.04 -22.89 8.91
C TRP A 202 -9.29 -24.37 9.26
N ASP A 203 -8.31 -25.06 9.86
CA ASP A 203 -8.44 -26.47 10.25
C ASP A 203 -9.59 -26.66 11.24
N LYS A 204 -9.75 -25.74 12.18
CA LYS A 204 -10.89 -25.76 13.12
C LYS A 204 -12.22 -25.60 12.38
N VAL A 205 -12.34 -24.66 11.46
CA VAL A 205 -13.56 -24.47 10.68
C VAL A 205 -13.88 -25.71 9.86
N MET A 206 -12.88 -26.26 9.15
CA MET A 206 -13.06 -27.46 8.31
C MET A 206 -13.47 -28.68 9.14
N SER A 207 -12.95 -28.82 10.36
CA SER A 207 -13.37 -29.92 11.26
C SER A 207 -14.81 -29.83 11.77
N LEU A 208 -15.45 -28.67 11.63
CA LEU A 208 -16.85 -28.44 12.04
C LEU A 208 -17.82 -28.59 10.86
N LEU A 209 -17.32 -28.67 9.64
CA LEU A 209 -18.19 -28.89 8.47
C LEU A 209 -18.63 -30.36 8.43
N PRO A 210 -19.87 -30.65 8.00
CA PRO A 210 -20.31 -32.00 7.73
C PRO A 210 -19.44 -32.62 6.64
N ASP A 211 -19.18 -33.90 6.75
CA ASP A 211 -18.45 -34.66 5.74
C ASP A 211 -19.23 -34.57 4.40
N PRO A 212 -18.62 -34.07 3.31
CA PRO A 212 -19.30 -33.95 2.03
C PRO A 212 -19.75 -35.28 1.44
N ASP A 213 -19.18 -36.42 1.90
CA ASP A 213 -19.54 -37.77 1.45
C ASP A 213 -20.70 -38.38 2.26
N VAL A 214 -21.27 -37.64 3.24
CA VAL A 214 -22.37 -38.10 4.13
C VAL A 214 -23.69 -37.35 3.84
N ALA A 215 -23.72 -36.50 2.79
CA ALA A 215 -24.91 -35.73 2.39
C ALA A 215 -25.67 -36.38 1.22
#